data_e51501acd32d87b57a6f35bf3f3b4a57
#
_entry.id   e51501acd32d87b57a6f35bf3f3b4a57
#
_cell.length_a   1.000
_cell.length_b   1.000
_cell.length_c   1.000
_cell.angle_alpha   90.00
_cell.angle_beta   90.00
_cell.angle_gamma   90.00
#
_symmetry.space_group_name_H-M   'P 1'
#
loop_
_entity.id
_entity.type
_entity.pdbx_description
1 polymer ?
#
loop_
_entity_poly.entity_id
_entity_poly.type
_entity_poly.pdbx_seq_one_letter_code
_entity_poly.pdbx_strand_id
1 'polypeptide(L)'
;QAEDGIRDVERSRGLGDVYKRQILVRPSPTESGTYEIIAGERRWRAAQIAQLHEVPAVVRKLDDVEALEIAIIENVQRSDLSPIEEAAGYKRLIENHGHTQEALAEIVGKSRSHIANIIRLLGLPQSIQDMISEGKISSGHARAIMNSAFPEQLAEKIVSENLSVRAAEDLAKQRKPGVKKVKLKDPDTIDLENNLTAKLGLNVLIDHKGKKGGSIKIEYKSLDQLELVTAKLKN
;
A
#
# COMPACT_ATOMS: atom_id res chain seq x y z
N GLN A 1 -5.74 -54.24 17.31
CA GLN A 1 -6.90 -53.84 16.46
C GLN A 1 -7.41 -52.49 16.95
N ALA A 2 -6.87 -51.42 16.37
CA ALA A 2 -7.46 -50.07 16.36
C ALA A 2 -6.81 -49.28 15.22
N GLU A 3 -6.88 -49.85 14.02
CA GLU A 3 -6.60 -49.21 12.73
C GLU A 3 -7.95 -49.09 12.03
N ASP A 4 -8.75 -48.08 12.36
CA ASP A 4 -9.87 -47.66 11.51
C ASP A 4 -10.51 -46.41 12.11
N GLY A 5 -10.07 -45.25 11.64
CA GLY A 5 -10.69 -43.99 12.03
C GLY A 5 -10.09 -42.71 11.44
N ILE A 6 -9.04 -42.83 10.64
CA ILE A 6 -8.54 -41.70 9.85
C ILE A 6 -9.13 -41.80 8.45
N ARG A 7 -10.38 -41.37 8.30
CA ARG A 7 -10.92 -41.11 6.96
C ARG A 7 -10.29 -39.86 6.45
N ASP A 8 -9.50 -40.01 5.37
CA ASP A 8 -9.07 -38.96 4.46
C ASP A 8 -10.25 -38.08 4.03
N VAL A 9 -10.42 -36.95 4.68
CA VAL A 9 -11.19 -35.83 4.13
C VAL A 9 -10.21 -34.91 3.45
N GLU A 10 -9.47 -35.46 2.51
CA GLU A 10 -8.80 -34.72 1.48
C GLU A 10 -9.76 -34.54 0.32
N ARG A 11 -10.28 -33.34 0.17
CA ARG A 11 -10.34 -32.57 -1.08
C ARG A 11 -11.16 -31.29 -0.90
N SER A 12 -10.50 -30.16 -1.11
CA SER A 12 -11.10 -28.88 -1.51
C SER A 12 -11.97 -28.08 -0.50
N ARG A 13 -11.56 -27.98 0.77
CA ARG A 13 -11.92 -26.79 1.58
C ARG A 13 -10.71 -26.36 2.36
N GLY A 14 -10.20 -25.18 2.05
CA GLY A 14 -8.95 -24.54 2.47
C GLY A 14 -8.27 -25.12 3.71
N LEU A 15 -6.98 -25.34 3.59
CA LEU A 15 -6.04 -25.71 4.67
C LEU A 15 -6.29 -24.98 6.01
N GLY A 16 -6.95 -23.79 5.96
CA GLY A 16 -7.19 -22.94 7.11
C GLY A 16 -8.21 -23.42 8.16
N ASP A 17 -9.16 -24.27 7.83
CA ASP A 17 -10.29 -24.54 8.74
C ASP A 17 -10.07 -25.77 9.64
N VAL A 18 -9.34 -26.77 9.19
CA VAL A 18 -9.02 -27.98 9.97
C VAL A 18 -8.02 -27.66 11.08
N TYR A 19 -7.08 -26.76 10.84
CA TYR A 19 -6.03 -26.40 11.80
C TYR A 19 -6.47 -25.37 12.85
N LYS A 20 -7.56 -24.64 12.63
CA LYS A 20 -8.06 -23.64 13.60
C LYS A 20 -8.48 -24.22 14.95
N ARG A 21 -8.73 -25.54 15.02
CA ARG A 21 -9.21 -26.20 16.24
C ARG A 21 -8.24 -27.18 16.88
N GLN A 22 -7.17 -27.61 16.19
CA GLN A 22 -6.23 -28.63 16.68
C GLN A 22 -4.80 -28.06 16.74
N ILE A 23 -3.91 -28.69 17.50
CA ILE A 23 -2.49 -28.39 17.51
C ILE A 23 -1.85 -29.14 16.35
N LEU A 24 -1.14 -28.45 15.46
CA LEU A 24 -0.39 -29.09 14.38
C LEU A 24 1.06 -29.31 14.85
N VAL A 25 1.52 -30.55 14.73
CA VAL A 25 2.89 -30.93 15.11
C VAL A 25 3.55 -31.72 13.99
N ARG A 26 4.90 -31.67 13.95
CA ARG A 26 5.70 -32.60 13.17
C ARG A 26 6.62 -33.41 14.07
N PRO A 27 7.06 -34.62 13.66
CA PRO A 27 8.13 -35.33 14.36
C PRO A 27 9.39 -34.43 14.42
N SER A 28 10.04 -34.34 15.57
CA SER A 28 11.27 -33.56 15.70
C SER A 28 12.35 -34.13 14.78
N PRO A 29 13.04 -33.26 13.99
CA PRO A 29 14.16 -33.70 13.16
C PRO A 29 15.41 -34.03 13.99
N THR A 30 15.48 -33.56 15.24
CA THR A 30 16.67 -33.68 16.10
C THR A 30 16.52 -34.75 17.18
N GLU A 31 15.30 -35.00 17.67
CA GLU A 31 15.05 -35.93 18.78
C GLU A 31 13.96 -36.94 18.43
N SER A 32 14.33 -38.22 18.42
CA SER A 32 13.37 -39.30 18.17
C SER A 32 12.32 -39.39 19.28
N GLY A 33 11.05 -39.50 18.93
CA GLY A 33 9.95 -39.60 19.89
C GLY A 33 9.40 -38.30 20.41
N THR A 34 9.94 -37.16 20.00
CA THR A 34 9.44 -35.82 20.32
C THR A 34 8.76 -35.17 19.12
N TYR A 35 7.95 -34.15 19.39
CA TYR A 35 7.23 -33.40 18.36
C TYR A 35 7.49 -31.93 18.49
N GLU A 36 7.64 -31.25 17.35
CA GLU A 36 7.73 -29.83 17.23
C GLU A 36 6.35 -29.22 16.89
N ILE A 37 5.94 -28.20 17.64
CA ILE A 37 4.65 -27.52 17.39
C ILE A 37 4.85 -26.54 16.23
N ILE A 38 4.08 -26.72 15.15
CA ILE A 38 4.08 -25.85 13.99
C ILE A 38 2.99 -24.79 14.08
N ALA A 39 1.81 -25.15 14.60
CA ALA A 39 0.71 -24.23 14.82
C ALA A 39 -0.13 -24.59 16.04
N GLY A 40 -0.73 -23.58 16.71
CA GLY A 40 -1.58 -23.79 17.87
C GLY A 40 -0.87 -23.67 19.22
N GLU A 41 0.27 -22.97 19.31
CA GLU A 41 1.05 -22.79 20.55
C GLU A 41 0.21 -22.24 21.72
N ARG A 42 -0.70 -21.28 21.46
CA ARG A 42 -1.59 -20.74 22.51
C ARG A 42 -2.50 -21.80 23.12
N ARG A 43 -2.96 -22.78 22.33
CA ARG A 43 -3.78 -23.91 22.82
C ARG A 43 -2.95 -24.87 23.65
N TRP A 44 -1.72 -25.15 23.22
CA TRP A 44 -0.78 -25.96 23.98
C TRP A 44 -0.46 -25.31 25.34
N ARG A 45 -0.18 -24.00 25.37
CA ARG A 45 0.04 -23.26 26.62
C ARG A 45 -1.22 -23.27 27.51
N ALA A 46 -2.41 -23.09 26.93
CA ALA A 46 -3.65 -23.16 27.69
C ALA A 46 -3.88 -24.57 28.29
N ALA A 47 -3.55 -25.64 27.56
CA ALA A 47 -3.61 -26.99 28.06
C ALA A 47 -2.64 -27.24 29.23
N GLN A 48 -1.42 -26.67 29.15
CA GLN A 48 -0.46 -26.73 30.26
C GLN A 48 -1.01 -26.03 31.52
N ILE A 49 -1.57 -24.83 31.37
CA ILE A 49 -2.19 -24.09 32.47
C ILE A 49 -3.36 -24.88 33.08
N ALA A 50 -4.14 -25.53 32.21
CA ALA A 50 -5.25 -26.39 32.64
C ALA A 50 -4.80 -27.78 33.18
N GLN A 51 -3.49 -28.05 33.24
CA GLN A 51 -2.88 -29.31 33.68
C GLN A 51 -3.40 -30.53 32.93
N LEU A 52 -3.70 -30.40 31.63
CA LEU A 52 -4.11 -31.51 30.79
C LEU A 52 -2.87 -32.34 30.41
N HIS A 53 -2.93 -33.64 30.68
CA HIS A 53 -1.84 -34.57 30.38
C HIS A 53 -1.78 -34.95 28.88
N GLU A 54 -2.91 -34.87 28.17
CA GLU A 54 -3.03 -35.21 26.77
C GLU A 54 -3.82 -34.13 26.03
N VAL A 55 -3.40 -33.82 24.80
CA VAL A 55 -4.08 -32.85 23.92
C VAL A 55 -4.20 -33.46 22.52
N PRO A 56 -5.33 -33.26 21.84
CA PRO A 56 -5.48 -33.72 20.46
C PRO A 56 -4.58 -32.89 19.54
N ALA A 57 -3.69 -33.57 18.81
CA ALA A 57 -2.78 -32.97 17.85
C ALA A 57 -2.84 -33.72 16.52
N VAL A 58 -2.66 -32.99 15.44
CA VAL A 58 -2.46 -33.52 14.08
C VAL A 58 -0.97 -33.66 13.84
N VAL A 59 -0.51 -34.88 13.61
CA VAL A 59 0.89 -35.15 13.26
C VAL A 59 1.03 -35.16 11.74
N ARG A 60 1.89 -34.27 11.21
CA ARG A 60 2.28 -34.27 9.78
C ARG A 60 3.79 -34.39 9.63
N LYS A 61 4.22 -35.13 8.62
CA LYS A 61 5.60 -35.11 8.17
C LYS A 61 5.77 -33.89 7.27
N LEU A 62 6.43 -32.88 7.78
CA LEU A 62 6.70 -31.62 7.09
C LEU A 62 8.20 -31.39 7.06
N ASP A 63 8.74 -30.94 5.95
CA ASP A 63 10.09 -30.42 5.90
C ASP A 63 10.20 -29.04 6.57
N ASP A 64 11.39 -28.49 6.70
CA ASP A 64 11.61 -27.22 7.39
C ASP A 64 10.97 -26.05 6.65
N VAL A 65 10.90 -26.11 5.32
CA VAL A 65 10.31 -25.07 4.47
C VAL A 65 8.80 -25.07 4.63
N GLU A 66 8.15 -26.23 4.54
CA GLU A 66 6.72 -26.42 4.73
C GLU A 66 6.28 -26.02 6.16
N ALA A 67 7.06 -26.42 7.16
CA ALA A 67 6.80 -26.08 8.56
C ALA A 67 6.84 -24.56 8.79
N LEU A 68 7.86 -23.87 8.24
CA LEU A 68 7.98 -22.42 8.33
C LEU A 68 6.87 -21.70 7.59
N GLU A 69 6.49 -22.18 6.40
CA GLU A 69 5.39 -21.64 5.62
C GLU A 69 4.06 -21.68 6.40
N ILE A 70 3.70 -22.83 6.96
CA ILE A 70 2.48 -22.99 7.76
C ILE A 70 2.51 -22.08 8.99
N ALA A 71 3.65 -21.96 9.67
CA ALA A 71 3.81 -21.10 10.82
C ALA A 71 3.61 -19.61 10.45
N ILE A 72 4.12 -19.15 9.30
CA ILE A 72 3.91 -17.79 8.81
C ILE A 72 2.43 -17.57 8.46
N ILE A 73 1.78 -18.52 7.78
CA ILE A 73 0.36 -18.43 7.42
C ILE A 73 -0.51 -18.32 8.67
N GLU A 74 -0.26 -19.17 9.69
CA GLU A 74 -0.97 -19.12 10.98
C GLU A 74 -0.81 -17.75 11.65
N ASN A 75 0.44 -17.27 11.71
CA ASN A 75 0.73 -15.97 12.31
C ASN A 75 0.03 -14.82 11.56
N VAL A 76 0.04 -14.83 10.23
CA VAL A 76 -0.62 -13.80 9.41
C VAL A 76 -2.16 -13.83 9.53
N GLN A 77 -2.76 -14.97 9.89
CA GLN A 77 -4.20 -15.06 10.13
C GLN A 77 -4.64 -14.56 11.52
N ARG A 78 -3.71 -14.09 12.33
CA ARG A 78 -4.05 -13.52 13.66
C ARG A 78 -4.76 -12.18 13.48
N SER A 79 -5.75 -11.95 14.33
CA SER A 79 -6.56 -10.72 14.31
C SER A 79 -5.91 -9.51 14.97
N ASP A 80 -4.78 -9.72 15.65
CA ASP A 80 -4.06 -8.72 16.44
C ASP A 80 -2.81 -8.14 15.73
N LEU A 81 -2.57 -8.52 14.48
CA LEU A 81 -1.45 -8.00 13.69
C LEU A 81 -1.68 -6.57 13.23
N SER A 82 -0.62 -5.77 13.28
CA SER A 82 -0.59 -4.49 12.57
C SER A 82 -0.54 -4.70 11.05
N PRO A 83 -1.04 -3.74 10.24
CA PRO A 83 -0.96 -3.85 8.78
C PRO A 83 0.48 -3.98 8.25
N ILE A 84 1.47 -3.51 8.98
CA ILE A 84 2.89 -3.62 8.60
C ILE A 84 3.42 -5.03 8.86
N GLU A 85 3.05 -5.65 9.98
CA GLU A 85 3.40 -7.05 10.28
C GLU A 85 2.73 -8.01 9.30
N GLU A 86 1.46 -7.77 8.96
CA GLU A 86 0.72 -8.50 7.93
C GLU A 86 1.45 -8.39 6.58
N ALA A 87 1.87 -7.19 6.18
CA ALA A 87 2.62 -6.94 4.96
C ALA A 87 3.96 -7.68 4.93
N ALA A 88 4.69 -7.68 6.05
CA ALA A 88 5.96 -8.40 6.18
C ALA A 88 5.78 -9.92 6.06
N GLY A 89 4.71 -10.47 6.64
CA GLY A 89 4.35 -11.88 6.50
C GLY A 89 4.06 -12.25 5.04
N TYR A 90 3.22 -11.49 4.35
CA TYR A 90 2.94 -11.72 2.93
C TYR A 90 4.18 -11.63 2.05
N LYS A 91 5.04 -10.63 2.30
CA LYS A 91 6.28 -10.47 1.55
C LYS A 91 7.20 -11.68 1.72
N ARG A 92 7.36 -12.20 2.94
CA ARG A 92 8.15 -13.41 3.22
C ARG A 92 7.62 -14.64 2.48
N LEU A 93 6.30 -14.83 2.44
CA LEU A 93 5.68 -15.95 1.73
C LEU A 93 5.91 -15.87 0.21
N ILE A 94 5.93 -14.69 -0.37
CA ILE A 94 6.22 -14.50 -1.79
C ILE A 94 7.71 -14.73 -2.09
N GLU A 95 8.60 -14.10 -1.32
CA GLU A 95 10.03 -14.10 -1.61
C GLU A 95 10.71 -15.42 -1.27
N ASN A 96 10.34 -16.06 -0.15
CA ASN A 96 11.02 -17.25 0.36
C ASN A 96 10.34 -18.56 -0.06
N HIS A 97 9.03 -18.52 -0.30
CA HIS A 97 8.23 -19.73 -0.60
C HIS A 97 7.61 -19.71 -2.01
N GLY A 98 7.88 -18.67 -2.81
CA GLY A 98 7.47 -18.61 -4.21
C GLY A 98 5.97 -18.48 -4.44
N HIS A 99 5.20 -18.11 -3.41
CA HIS A 99 3.76 -17.89 -3.57
C HIS A 99 3.46 -16.72 -4.49
N THR A 100 2.43 -16.86 -5.31
CA THR A 100 1.85 -15.72 -6.03
C THR A 100 0.89 -14.95 -5.14
N GLN A 101 0.63 -13.68 -5.44
CA GLN A 101 -0.37 -12.89 -4.70
C GLN A 101 -1.78 -13.49 -4.80
N GLU A 102 -2.08 -14.18 -5.89
CA GLU A 102 -3.33 -14.92 -6.10
C GLU A 102 -3.44 -16.10 -5.14
N ALA A 103 -2.42 -16.97 -5.10
CA ALA A 103 -2.39 -18.12 -4.23
C ALA A 103 -2.51 -17.72 -2.74
N LEU A 104 -1.79 -16.67 -2.32
CA LEU A 104 -1.90 -16.13 -0.97
C LEU A 104 -3.30 -15.59 -0.67
N ALA A 105 -3.93 -14.92 -1.62
CA ALA A 105 -5.28 -14.39 -1.46
C ALA A 105 -6.30 -15.52 -1.17
N GLU A 106 -6.18 -16.64 -1.86
CA GLU A 106 -7.00 -17.84 -1.62
C GLU A 106 -6.72 -18.45 -0.23
N ILE A 107 -5.44 -18.64 0.13
CA ILE A 107 -5.03 -19.23 1.41
C ILE A 107 -5.54 -18.43 2.61
N VAL A 108 -5.43 -17.09 2.54
CA VAL A 108 -5.81 -16.21 3.67
C VAL A 108 -7.26 -15.72 3.60
N GLY A 109 -8.00 -16.05 2.53
CA GLY A 109 -9.40 -15.65 2.34
C GLY A 109 -9.56 -14.14 2.10
N LYS A 110 -8.60 -13.49 1.45
CA LYS A 110 -8.60 -12.08 1.09
C LYS A 110 -8.60 -11.89 -0.44
N SER A 111 -8.86 -10.69 -0.92
CA SER A 111 -8.70 -10.40 -2.35
C SER A 111 -7.23 -10.19 -2.72
N ARG A 112 -6.84 -10.53 -3.96
CA ARG A 112 -5.51 -10.21 -4.50
C ARG A 112 -5.17 -8.72 -4.34
N SER A 113 -6.16 -7.84 -4.58
CA SER A 113 -5.97 -6.40 -4.44
C SER A 113 -5.69 -5.98 -2.99
N HIS A 114 -6.25 -6.68 -1.99
CA HIS A 114 -5.92 -6.48 -0.59
C HIS A 114 -4.45 -6.80 -0.33
N ILE A 115 -4.00 -8.01 -0.73
CA ILE A 115 -2.60 -8.46 -0.56
C ILE A 115 -1.63 -7.45 -1.19
N ALA A 116 -1.88 -7.06 -2.46
CA ALA A 116 -1.04 -6.08 -3.15
C ALA A 116 -0.97 -4.73 -2.43
N ASN A 117 -2.11 -4.24 -1.92
CA ASN A 117 -2.16 -2.95 -1.21
C ASN A 117 -1.43 -2.99 0.14
N ILE A 118 -1.56 -4.09 0.87
CA ILE A 118 -0.88 -4.28 2.16
C ILE A 118 0.64 -4.36 1.94
N ILE A 119 1.11 -5.17 1.00
CA ILE A 119 2.57 -5.28 0.70
C ILE A 119 3.16 -3.93 0.30
N ARG A 120 2.43 -3.10 -0.45
CA ARG A 120 2.90 -1.77 -0.85
C ARG A 120 3.18 -0.84 0.33
N LEU A 121 2.60 -1.07 1.51
CA LEU A 121 2.86 -0.27 2.71
C LEU A 121 4.34 -0.34 3.14
N LEU A 122 5.02 -1.47 2.88
CA LEU A 122 6.46 -1.64 3.17
C LEU A 122 7.36 -0.73 2.31
N GLY A 123 6.84 -0.15 1.23
CA GLY A 123 7.56 0.82 0.40
C GLY A 123 7.48 2.27 0.93
N LEU A 124 6.72 2.52 2.00
CA LEU A 124 6.64 3.83 2.63
C LEU A 124 7.84 4.10 3.54
N PRO A 125 8.19 5.37 3.79
CA PRO A 125 9.20 5.74 4.80
C PRO A 125 8.91 5.11 6.16
N GLN A 126 9.96 4.79 6.94
CA GLN A 126 9.82 4.13 8.24
C GLN A 126 8.93 4.92 9.21
N SER A 127 9.04 6.24 9.21
CA SER A 127 8.21 7.14 10.02
C SER A 127 6.70 6.91 9.82
N ILE A 128 6.29 6.66 8.57
CA ILE A 128 4.89 6.38 8.23
C ILE A 128 4.51 4.95 8.63
N GLN A 129 5.41 3.98 8.44
CA GLN A 129 5.18 2.60 8.88
C GLN A 129 4.98 2.52 10.40
N ASP A 130 5.75 3.29 11.17
CA ASP A 130 5.60 3.39 12.62
C ASP A 130 4.24 3.98 13.00
N MET A 131 3.81 5.05 12.33
CA MET A 131 2.47 5.64 12.54
C MET A 131 1.33 4.66 12.25
N ILE A 132 1.50 3.78 11.25
CA ILE A 132 0.52 2.71 10.95
C ILE A 132 0.52 1.66 12.06
N SER A 133 1.69 1.21 12.50
CA SER A 133 1.85 0.19 13.53
C SER A 133 1.31 0.65 14.88
N GLU A 134 1.45 1.94 15.20
CA GLU A 134 0.90 2.59 16.40
C GLU A 134 -0.61 2.92 16.27
N GLY A 135 -1.21 2.68 15.10
CA GLY A 135 -2.62 2.99 14.86
C GLY A 135 -2.95 4.47 14.70
N LYS A 136 -1.93 5.36 14.61
CA LYS A 136 -2.11 6.81 14.39
C LYS A 136 -2.74 7.12 13.04
N ILE A 137 -2.40 6.31 12.02
CA ILE A 137 -3.01 6.37 10.68
C ILE A 137 -3.41 4.96 10.25
N SER A 138 -4.52 4.85 9.50
CA SER A 138 -4.97 3.57 8.96
C SER A 138 -4.25 3.22 7.65
N SER A 139 -4.30 1.94 7.25
CA SER A 139 -3.84 1.48 5.93
C SER A 139 -4.52 2.22 4.76
N GLY A 140 -5.76 2.69 4.96
CA GLY A 140 -6.48 3.54 4.01
C GLY A 140 -5.83 4.91 3.84
N HIS A 141 -5.46 5.58 4.94
CA HIS A 141 -4.73 6.85 4.91
C HIS A 141 -3.36 6.68 4.22
N ALA A 142 -2.61 5.64 4.60
CA ALA A 142 -1.30 5.35 3.99
C ALA A 142 -1.41 5.15 2.48
N ARG A 143 -2.44 4.41 2.01
CA ARG A 143 -2.70 4.21 0.58
C ARG A 143 -3.02 5.51 -0.14
N ALA A 144 -3.76 6.43 0.49
CA ALA A 144 -4.10 7.73 -0.10
C ALA A 144 -2.85 8.59 -0.37
N ILE A 145 -1.85 8.54 0.52
CA ILE A 145 -0.67 9.40 0.46
C ILE A 145 0.57 8.76 -0.20
N MET A 146 0.59 7.44 -0.40
CA MET A 146 1.78 6.72 -0.88
C MET A 146 2.30 7.15 -2.26
N ASN A 147 1.46 7.75 -3.09
CA ASN A 147 1.86 8.27 -4.40
C ASN A 147 2.10 9.79 -4.40
N SER A 148 2.10 10.42 -3.23
CA SER A 148 2.39 11.85 -3.08
C SER A 148 3.88 12.12 -3.15
N ALA A 149 4.25 13.35 -3.55
CA ALA A 149 5.63 13.82 -3.51
C ALA A 149 6.14 14.05 -2.06
N PHE A 150 5.23 14.24 -1.10
CA PHE A 150 5.55 14.54 0.30
C PHE A 150 4.67 13.71 1.25
N PRO A 151 4.83 12.37 1.27
CA PRO A 151 3.96 11.50 2.04
C PRO A 151 4.07 11.73 3.56
N GLU A 152 5.25 12.03 4.09
CA GLU A 152 5.48 12.27 5.52
C GLU A 152 4.74 13.51 6.02
N GLN A 153 4.83 14.65 5.30
CA GLN A 153 4.11 15.87 5.65
C GLN A 153 2.59 15.70 5.63
N LEU A 154 2.10 14.85 4.68
CA LEU A 154 0.68 14.52 4.63
C LEU A 154 0.27 13.60 5.77
N ALA A 155 1.12 12.65 6.17
CA ALA A 155 0.86 11.78 7.31
C ALA A 155 0.77 12.59 8.62
N GLU A 156 1.70 13.50 8.87
CA GLU A 156 1.65 14.42 10.02
C GLU A 156 0.37 15.26 10.02
N LYS A 157 -0.03 15.78 8.86
CA LYS A 157 -1.24 16.56 8.72
C LYS A 157 -2.50 15.73 8.98
N ILE A 158 -2.54 14.48 8.52
CA ILE A 158 -3.65 13.56 8.80
C ILE A 158 -3.80 13.34 10.29
N VAL A 159 -2.70 13.15 11.01
CA VAL A 159 -2.70 12.94 12.47
C VAL A 159 -3.13 14.22 13.20
N SER A 160 -2.52 15.38 12.88
CA SER A 160 -2.78 16.64 13.58
C SER A 160 -4.19 17.17 13.40
N GLU A 161 -4.77 17.00 12.21
CA GLU A 161 -6.12 17.46 11.86
C GLU A 161 -7.19 16.36 11.94
N ASN A 162 -6.82 15.15 12.33
CA ASN A 162 -7.69 13.95 12.41
C ASN A 162 -8.54 13.76 11.14
N LEU A 163 -7.88 13.82 9.97
CA LEU A 163 -8.54 13.80 8.68
C LEU A 163 -9.13 12.41 8.36
N SER A 164 -10.24 12.38 7.63
CA SER A 164 -10.76 11.15 7.06
C SER A 164 -9.93 10.69 5.85
N VAL A 165 -10.03 9.41 5.47
CA VAL A 165 -9.36 8.86 4.29
C VAL A 165 -9.69 9.64 3.02
N ARG A 166 -10.97 10.06 2.84
CA ARG A 166 -11.39 10.88 1.69
C ARG A 166 -10.72 12.25 1.68
N ALA A 167 -10.66 12.92 2.83
CA ALA A 167 -9.96 14.20 2.95
C ALA A 167 -8.46 14.06 2.64
N ALA A 168 -7.83 12.96 3.09
CA ALA A 168 -6.44 12.64 2.78
C ALA A 168 -6.22 12.39 1.27
N GLU A 169 -7.14 11.69 0.60
CA GLU A 169 -7.09 11.51 -0.86
C GLU A 169 -7.20 12.83 -1.62
N ASP A 170 -8.09 13.72 -1.19
CA ASP A 170 -8.27 15.01 -1.83
C ASP A 170 -7.04 15.92 -1.62
N LEU A 171 -6.44 15.91 -0.43
CA LEU A 171 -5.19 16.61 -0.17
C LEU A 171 -4.02 16.06 -1.00
N ALA A 172 -3.92 14.74 -1.15
CA ALA A 172 -2.90 14.11 -1.96
C ALA A 172 -3.05 14.46 -3.45
N LYS A 173 -4.27 14.61 -3.94
CA LYS A 173 -4.57 15.06 -5.32
C LYS A 173 -4.23 16.55 -5.53
N GLN A 174 -4.58 17.42 -4.55
CA GLN A 174 -4.34 18.87 -4.65
C GLN A 174 -2.86 19.22 -4.61
N ARG A 175 -2.04 18.44 -3.90
CA ARG A 175 -0.58 18.64 -3.80
C ARG A 175 0.24 17.93 -4.88
N LYS A 176 -0.35 17.37 -5.92
CA LYS A 176 0.40 17.23 -7.16
C LYS A 176 0.73 18.66 -7.58
N PRO A 177 1.98 19.14 -7.47
CA PRO A 177 2.38 20.29 -8.25
C PRO A 177 2.07 19.81 -9.66
N GLY A 178 1.08 20.45 -10.27
CA GLY A 178 0.96 20.31 -11.70
C GLY A 178 2.35 20.70 -12.20
N VAL A 179 3.16 19.73 -12.57
CA VAL A 179 4.11 19.96 -13.63
C VAL A 179 3.20 20.31 -14.78
N LYS A 180 2.83 21.61 -14.86
CA LYS A 180 2.44 22.19 -16.13
C LYS A 180 3.59 21.75 -17.01
N LYS A 181 3.33 20.75 -17.88
CA LYS A 181 4.22 20.48 -18.99
C LYS A 181 4.41 21.86 -19.58
N VAL A 182 5.55 22.47 -19.33
CA VAL A 182 5.97 23.65 -20.05
C VAL A 182 5.99 23.13 -21.47
N LYS A 183 4.91 23.38 -22.20
CA LYS A 183 4.94 23.21 -23.65
C LYS A 183 6.07 24.13 -24.05
N LEU A 184 7.15 23.53 -24.51
CA LEU A 184 8.20 24.28 -25.16
C LEU A 184 7.49 25.13 -26.19
N LYS A 185 7.39 26.44 -25.95
CA LYS A 185 6.82 27.39 -26.91
C LYS A 185 7.70 27.33 -28.13
N ASP A 186 7.07 27.40 -29.29
CA ASP A 186 7.77 27.54 -30.54
C ASP A 186 8.69 28.76 -30.47
N PRO A 187 9.97 28.66 -30.91
CA PRO A 187 10.91 29.78 -30.93
C PRO A 187 10.31 31.06 -31.56
N ASP A 188 9.56 30.92 -32.66
CA ASP A 188 8.88 32.04 -33.33
C ASP A 188 7.85 32.72 -32.43
N THR A 189 7.16 31.95 -31.57
CA THR A 189 6.19 32.48 -30.60
C THR A 189 6.91 33.25 -29.48
N ILE A 190 8.09 32.81 -29.04
CA ILE A 190 8.91 33.48 -28.04
C ILE A 190 9.44 34.80 -28.57
N ASP A 191 9.91 34.81 -29.82
CA ASP A 191 10.40 36.03 -30.48
C ASP A 191 9.29 37.06 -30.65
N LEU A 192 8.08 36.65 -30.99
CA LEU A 192 6.89 37.50 -31.04
C LEU A 192 6.53 38.08 -29.67
N GLU A 193 6.58 37.28 -28.59
CA GLU A 193 6.35 37.76 -27.22
C GLU A 193 7.36 38.82 -26.83
N ASN A 194 8.65 38.58 -27.10
CA ASN A 194 9.74 39.54 -26.80
C ASN A 194 9.58 40.85 -27.58
N ASN A 195 9.27 40.76 -28.86
CA ASN A 195 9.06 41.91 -29.72
C ASN A 195 7.86 42.78 -29.27
N LEU A 196 6.74 42.13 -28.94
CA LEU A 196 5.55 42.83 -28.43
C LEU A 196 5.79 43.46 -27.06
N THR A 197 6.47 42.72 -26.18
CA THR A 197 6.86 43.21 -24.86
C THR A 197 7.76 44.46 -24.96
N ALA A 198 8.76 44.42 -25.85
CA ALA A 198 9.64 45.58 -26.10
C ALA A 198 8.89 46.79 -26.67
N LYS A 199 7.94 46.58 -27.61
CA LYS A 199 7.14 47.66 -28.23
C LYS A 199 6.09 48.25 -27.30
N LEU A 200 5.48 47.44 -26.43
CA LEU A 200 4.42 47.89 -25.54
C LEU A 200 4.94 48.35 -24.18
N GLY A 201 6.14 47.90 -23.76
CA GLY A 201 6.67 48.11 -22.41
C GLY A 201 5.89 47.35 -21.33
N LEU A 202 5.10 46.34 -21.72
CA LEU A 202 4.23 45.53 -20.87
C LEU A 202 4.49 44.06 -21.12
N ASN A 203 4.28 43.23 -20.10
CA ASN A 203 4.46 41.78 -20.23
C ASN A 203 3.37 41.18 -21.15
N VAL A 204 3.80 40.56 -22.25
CA VAL A 204 2.92 39.95 -23.25
C VAL A 204 3.16 38.43 -23.26
N LEU A 205 2.09 37.65 -23.11
CA LEU A 205 2.12 36.20 -23.17
C LEU A 205 1.22 35.72 -24.33
N ILE A 206 1.76 34.85 -25.19
CA ILE A 206 1.03 34.25 -26.32
C ILE A 206 0.87 32.74 -26.06
N ASP A 207 -0.37 32.29 -26.07
CA ASP A 207 -0.70 30.85 -26.05
C ASP A 207 -1.23 30.43 -27.43
N HIS A 208 -0.33 29.96 -28.31
CA HIS A 208 -0.64 29.51 -29.65
C HIS A 208 -1.02 28.02 -29.64
N LYS A 209 -2.23 27.70 -30.15
CA LYS A 209 -2.77 26.33 -30.21
C LYS A 209 -2.76 25.75 -31.62
N GLY A 210 -1.86 26.20 -32.48
CA GLY A 210 -1.75 25.79 -33.87
C GLY A 210 -3.01 26.15 -34.68
N LYS A 211 -3.53 25.22 -35.48
CA LYS A 211 -4.74 25.44 -36.30
C LYS A 211 -6.01 25.81 -35.53
N LYS A 212 -6.01 25.71 -34.20
CA LYS A 212 -7.16 26.02 -33.34
C LYS A 212 -7.15 27.46 -32.83
N GLY A 213 -6.25 28.32 -33.34
CA GLY A 213 -6.11 29.69 -32.88
C GLY A 213 -5.22 29.82 -31.63
N GLY A 214 -5.44 30.85 -30.85
CA GLY A 214 -4.66 31.14 -29.66
C GLY A 214 -5.22 32.31 -28.85
N SER A 215 -4.51 32.69 -27.81
CA SER A 215 -4.83 33.88 -27.01
C SER A 215 -3.56 34.69 -26.73
N ILE A 216 -3.72 36.01 -26.71
CA ILE A 216 -2.69 36.97 -26.29
C ILE A 216 -3.15 37.59 -24.99
N LYS A 217 -2.31 37.51 -23.96
CA LYS A 217 -2.54 38.11 -22.65
C LYS A 217 -1.53 39.20 -22.43
N ILE A 218 -2.01 40.41 -22.17
CA ILE A 218 -1.18 41.60 -21.84
C ILE A 218 -1.48 41.96 -20.38
N GLU A 219 -0.45 41.98 -19.55
CA GLU A 219 -0.58 42.29 -18.13
C GLU A 219 -0.27 43.80 -17.93
N TYR A 220 -1.25 44.54 -17.39
CA TYR A 220 -1.11 45.96 -17.06
C TYR A 220 -1.35 46.20 -15.57
N LYS A 221 -0.76 47.29 -15.02
CA LYS A 221 -0.85 47.62 -13.59
C LYS A 221 -1.63 48.94 -13.34
N SER A 222 -1.90 49.74 -14.38
CA SER A 222 -2.66 51.00 -14.27
C SER A 222 -3.61 51.19 -15.45
N LEU A 223 -4.63 52.01 -15.29
CA LEU A 223 -5.59 52.36 -16.35
C LEU A 223 -4.91 53.06 -17.53
N ASP A 224 -3.90 53.90 -17.28
CA ASP A 224 -3.13 54.60 -18.33
C ASP A 224 -2.41 53.59 -19.26
N GLN A 225 -1.89 52.49 -18.69
CA GLN A 225 -1.32 51.38 -19.47
C GLN A 225 -2.36 50.66 -20.32
N LEU A 226 -3.58 50.49 -19.81
CA LEU A 226 -4.69 49.91 -20.57
C LEU A 226 -5.10 50.82 -21.73
N GLU A 227 -5.18 52.16 -21.52
CA GLU A 227 -5.47 53.13 -22.57
C GLU A 227 -4.42 53.11 -23.65
N LEU A 228 -3.12 53.05 -23.30
CA LEU A 228 -2.02 52.95 -24.23
C LEU A 228 -2.10 51.68 -25.12
N VAL A 229 -2.43 50.51 -24.51
CA VAL A 229 -2.63 49.28 -25.28
C VAL A 229 -3.82 49.39 -26.21
N THR A 230 -4.94 49.94 -25.72
CA THR A 230 -6.18 50.10 -26.49
C THR A 230 -5.97 51.07 -27.67
N ALA A 231 -5.22 52.16 -27.46
CA ALA A 231 -4.88 53.14 -28.53
C ALA A 231 -4.02 52.47 -29.63
N LYS A 232 -3.03 51.64 -29.24
CA LYS A 232 -2.18 50.92 -30.21
C LYS A 232 -2.89 49.76 -30.94
N LEU A 233 -3.97 49.25 -30.42
CA LEU A 233 -4.80 48.21 -31.09
C LEU A 233 -5.85 48.82 -32.05
N LYS A 234 -6.16 50.10 -31.94
CA LYS A 234 -7.09 50.84 -32.79
C LYS A 234 -6.46 51.43 -34.05
N ASN A 235 -5.13 51.58 -34.05
CA ASN A 235 -4.31 52.04 -35.19
C ASN A 235 -3.60 50.83 -35.83
#